data_ffd2313f4722cbb291eae77a1b9b9059
#
_entry.id   ffd2313f4722cbb291eae77a1b9b9059
#
_cell.length_a   1.000
_cell.length_b   1.000
_cell.length_c   1.000
_cell.angle_alpha   90.00
_cell.angle_beta   90.00
_cell.angle_gamma   90.00
#
_symmetry.space_group_name_H-M   'P 1'
#
loop_
_entity.id
_entity.type
_entity.pdbx_description
1 polymer ?
#
loop_
_entity_poly.entity_id
_entity_poly.type
_entity_poly.pdbx_seq_one_letter_code
_entity_poly.pdbx_strand_id
1 'polypeptide(L)'
;MGALPCPDCADTRAHLDLWPDGTYHLGRALADKAGRDDDLGRWRRDPGRPVLLLYGGREMPMQFEVVGPRTLRALDLDGKPAGEGAKYDLASDGRLQPTDLSRGLHGMFRYLADAATFEECMTGRSYPVAMEGDYLALERAYTALDKAEPGAPVMASFDGELTRRPPMEGKGTVPTVVVRRFVGLWPSQTCERAMSHASLSNQYWKILSLKGEAVAPVEGSGEMHLVLRGEGGGYTASAGCERLNGGYRVDGPRITFDPPADLRQANNPPAEAASCPAALQERQRSLLEVLAAASRWSIQGQGLELSSASGQPLAVLEAVYLH
;
A
#
# COMPACT_ATOMS: atom_id res chain seq x y z
N MET A 1 -20.57 4.94 -16.78
CA MET A 1 -19.35 5.48 -17.40
C MET A 1 -19.49 6.98 -17.60
N GLY A 2 -18.40 7.73 -17.57
CA GLY A 2 -18.39 9.19 -17.76
C GLY A 2 -17.01 9.77 -17.49
N ALA A 3 -16.95 11.07 -17.18
CA ALA A 3 -15.73 11.74 -16.74
C ALA A 3 -15.76 12.00 -15.24
N LEU A 4 -14.59 12.10 -14.62
CA LEU A 4 -14.43 12.58 -13.25
C LEU A 4 -13.36 13.67 -13.19
N PRO A 5 -13.47 14.63 -12.25
CA PRO A 5 -12.49 15.67 -12.09
C PRO A 5 -11.13 15.10 -11.67
N CYS A 6 -10.07 15.73 -12.15
CA CYS A 6 -8.68 15.45 -11.75
C CYS A 6 -8.03 16.79 -11.38
N PRO A 7 -7.53 16.96 -10.14
CA PRO A 7 -6.93 18.24 -9.72
C PRO A 7 -5.69 18.62 -10.51
N ASP A 8 -4.86 17.63 -10.87
CA ASP A 8 -3.52 17.84 -11.46
C ASP A 8 -3.39 17.30 -12.89
N CYS A 9 -4.52 16.97 -13.55
CA CYS A 9 -4.53 16.47 -14.93
C CYS A 9 -5.79 16.95 -15.68
N ALA A 10 -5.87 16.72 -17.00
CA ALA A 10 -7.15 16.74 -17.70
C ALA A 10 -8.11 15.70 -17.09
N ASP A 11 -9.41 15.87 -17.31
CA ASP A 11 -10.44 14.99 -16.77
C ASP A 11 -10.11 13.51 -16.99
N THR A 12 -10.58 12.63 -16.10
CA THR A 12 -10.40 11.19 -16.23
C THR A 12 -11.60 10.54 -16.91
N ARG A 13 -11.35 9.51 -17.73
CA ARG A 13 -12.42 8.60 -18.15
C ARG A 13 -12.66 7.61 -17.03
N ALA A 14 -13.90 7.59 -16.52
CA ALA A 14 -14.27 6.77 -15.37
C ALA A 14 -15.27 5.67 -15.74
N HIS A 15 -15.07 4.49 -15.17
CA HIS A 15 -15.99 3.36 -15.18
C HIS A 15 -16.22 2.90 -13.74
N LEU A 16 -17.45 3.06 -13.26
CA LEU A 16 -17.87 2.69 -11.91
C LEU A 16 -18.82 1.49 -11.98
N ASP A 17 -18.44 0.40 -11.32
CA ASP A 17 -19.26 -0.77 -11.06
C ASP A 17 -19.71 -0.76 -9.59
N LEU A 18 -21.01 -0.86 -9.35
CA LEU A 18 -21.62 -0.97 -8.03
C LEU A 18 -22.31 -2.32 -7.90
N TRP A 19 -21.83 -3.15 -6.95
CA TRP A 19 -22.42 -4.46 -6.69
C TRP A 19 -23.49 -4.41 -5.60
N PRO A 20 -24.49 -5.31 -5.66
CA PRO A 20 -25.54 -5.40 -4.64
C PRO A 20 -25.02 -5.74 -3.23
N ASP A 21 -23.84 -6.33 -3.11
CA ASP A 21 -23.19 -6.64 -1.83
C ASP A 21 -22.55 -5.42 -1.14
N GLY A 22 -22.74 -4.22 -1.73
CA GLY A 22 -22.19 -2.98 -1.19
C GLY A 22 -20.73 -2.73 -1.56
N THR A 23 -20.13 -3.51 -2.46
CA THR A 23 -18.78 -3.26 -2.97
C THR A 23 -18.80 -2.46 -4.26
N TYR A 24 -17.68 -1.79 -4.60
CA TYR A 24 -17.52 -1.09 -5.87
C TYR A 24 -16.11 -1.29 -6.45
N HIS A 25 -16.03 -1.17 -7.77
CA HIS A 25 -14.80 -0.96 -8.51
C HIS A 25 -14.90 0.33 -9.32
N LEU A 26 -13.87 1.14 -9.28
CA LEU A 26 -13.76 2.37 -10.05
C LEU A 26 -12.47 2.38 -10.85
N GLY A 27 -12.60 2.12 -12.16
CA GLY A 27 -11.50 2.29 -13.10
C GLY A 27 -11.42 3.74 -13.56
N ARG A 28 -10.24 4.38 -13.47
CA ARG A 28 -10.00 5.75 -13.94
C ARG A 28 -8.76 5.81 -14.81
N ALA A 29 -8.96 6.07 -16.11
CA ALA A 29 -7.87 6.34 -17.04
C ALA A 29 -7.62 7.86 -17.11
N LEU A 30 -6.38 8.28 -16.96
CA LEU A 30 -5.98 9.69 -17.09
C LEU A 30 -6.03 10.08 -18.57
N ALA A 31 -6.62 11.25 -18.90
CA ALA A 31 -6.85 11.64 -20.28
C ALA A 31 -5.56 12.10 -21.00
N ASP A 32 -4.61 12.67 -20.26
CA ASP A 32 -3.41 13.35 -20.77
C ASP A 32 -2.10 12.64 -20.37
N LYS A 33 -2.18 11.54 -19.62
CA LYS A 33 -1.02 10.80 -19.14
C LYS A 33 -1.25 9.29 -19.31
N ALA A 34 -0.21 8.58 -19.66
CA ALA A 34 -0.23 7.12 -19.54
C ALA A 34 -0.30 6.76 -18.04
N GLY A 35 -1.48 6.36 -17.58
CA GLY A 35 -1.67 5.97 -16.18
C GLY A 35 -3.12 5.75 -15.83
N ARG A 36 -3.30 5.12 -14.67
CA ARG A 36 -4.60 4.84 -14.06
C ARG A 36 -4.56 5.31 -12.60
N ASP A 37 -5.72 5.68 -12.10
CA ASP A 37 -5.94 6.01 -10.69
C ASP A 37 -7.19 5.26 -10.23
N ASP A 38 -7.07 3.93 -10.24
CA ASP A 38 -8.16 3.01 -9.94
C ASP A 38 -8.44 2.94 -8.45
N ASP A 39 -9.69 2.63 -8.09
CA ASP A 39 -10.12 2.48 -6.72
C ASP A 39 -11.12 1.33 -6.56
N LEU A 40 -11.19 0.77 -5.35
CA LEU A 40 -12.16 -0.24 -4.95
C LEU A 40 -12.49 -0.07 -3.47
N GLY A 41 -13.62 -0.62 -3.05
CA GLY A 41 -14.04 -0.54 -1.67
C GLY A 41 -15.54 -0.81 -1.50
N ARG A 42 -16.14 -0.12 -0.55
CA ARG A 42 -17.56 -0.25 -0.22
C ARG A 42 -18.32 1.02 -0.50
N TRP A 43 -19.57 0.86 -0.92
CA TRP A 43 -20.48 1.97 -1.13
C TRP A 43 -21.70 1.87 -0.20
N ARG A 44 -22.27 3.02 0.13
CA ARG A 44 -23.55 3.13 0.84
C ARG A 44 -24.33 4.34 0.38
N ARG A 45 -25.63 4.34 0.62
CA ARG A 45 -26.47 5.52 0.46
C ARG A 45 -26.44 6.36 1.72
N ASP A 46 -26.42 7.65 1.58
CA ASP A 46 -26.65 8.58 2.68
C ASP A 46 -28.12 8.46 3.10
N PRO A 47 -28.45 8.28 4.41
CA PRO A 47 -29.83 8.08 4.85
C PRO A 47 -30.70 9.33 4.73
N GLY A 48 -30.12 10.53 4.67
CA GLY A 48 -30.83 11.81 4.65
C GLY A 48 -30.80 12.56 3.33
N ARG A 49 -29.99 12.10 2.37
CA ARG A 49 -29.79 12.79 1.08
C ARG A 49 -29.77 11.77 -0.07
N PRO A 50 -30.14 12.19 -1.30
CA PRO A 50 -30.00 11.32 -2.49
C PRO A 50 -28.54 11.19 -2.92
N VAL A 51 -27.64 10.83 -1.99
CA VAL A 51 -26.19 10.77 -2.19
C VAL A 51 -25.71 9.35 -1.95
N LEU A 52 -24.81 8.91 -2.83
CA LEU A 52 -24.07 7.66 -2.74
C LEU A 52 -22.63 7.99 -2.33
N LEU A 53 -22.14 7.29 -1.32
CA LEU A 53 -20.80 7.47 -0.75
C LEU A 53 -19.95 6.24 -1.10
N LEU A 54 -18.76 6.46 -1.65
CA LEU A 54 -17.77 5.42 -1.93
C LEU A 54 -16.63 5.52 -0.92
N TYR A 55 -16.45 4.47 -0.13
CA TYR A 55 -15.37 4.32 0.85
C TYR A 55 -14.34 3.33 0.28
N GLY A 56 -13.25 3.84 -0.27
CA GLY A 56 -12.15 3.07 -0.84
C GLY A 56 -10.80 3.41 -0.21
N GLY A 57 -9.72 3.20 -0.95
CA GLY A 57 -8.36 3.49 -0.53
C GLY A 57 -7.97 4.97 -0.48
N ARG A 58 -8.95 5.88 -0.42
CA ARG A 58 -8.75 7.33 -0.33
C ARG A 58 -9.03 7.83 1.08
N GLU A 59 -8.38 8.92 1.49
CA GLU A 59 -8.60 9.54 2.81
C GLU A 59 -10.04 10.02 3.01
N MET A 60 -10.66 10.54 1.94
CA MET A 60 -12.03 11.04 1.97
C MET A 60 -12.92 10.24 1.03
N PRO A 61 -14.17 9.93 1.43
CA PRO A 61 -15.10 9.23 0.56
C PRO A 61 -15.46 10.09 -0.65
N MET A 62 -15.57 9.44 -1.82
CA MET A 62 -16.14 10.08 -3.00
C MET A 62 -17.66 10.15 -2.85
N GLN A 63 -18.24 11.28 -3.25
CA GLN A 63 -19.67 11.55 -3.13
C GLN A 63 -20.30 11.68 -4.51
N PHE A 64 -21.47 11.08 -4.69
CA PHE A 64 -22.25 11.17 -5.91
C PHE A 64 -23.73 11.42 -5.61
N GLU A 65 -24.30 12.47 -6.19
CA GLU A 65 -25.73 12.69 -6.17
C GLU A 65 -26.45 11.73 -7.13
N VAL A 66 -27.53 11.12 -6.69
CA VAL A 66 -28.40 10.32 -7.55
C VAL A 66 -29.39 11.25 -8.28
N VAL A 67 -29.00 11.72 -9.46
CA VAL A 67 -29.82 12.67 -10.25
C VAL A 67 -30.86 12.01 -11.13
N GLY A 68 -30.82 10.68 -11.22
CA GLY A 68 -31.78 9.88 -11.99
C GLY A 68 -31.59 8.37 -11.76
N PRO A 69 -32.47 7.55 -12.32
CA PRO A 69 -32.43 6.10 -12.09
C PRO A 69 -31.17 5.41 -12.63
N ARG A 70 -30.45 6.09 -13.54
CA ARG A 70 -29.21 5.59 -14.18
C ARG A 70 -28.12 6.64 -14.25
N THR A 71 -28.17 7.68 -13.42
CA THR A 71 -27.21 8.79 -13.50
C THR A 71 -26.76 9.19 -12.10
N LEU A 72 -25.45 9.23 -11.91
CA LEU A 72 -24.77 9.71 -10.73
C LEU A 72 -23.96 10.94 -11.10
N ARG A 73 -24.11 12.03 -10.37
CA ARG A 73 -23.35 13.26 -10.51
C ARG A 73 -22.26 13.34 -9.46
N ALA A 74 -21.01 13.52 -9.85
CA ALA A 74 -19.92 13.68 -8.91
C ALA A 74 -20.07 14.97 -8.11
N LEU A 75 -19.85 14.89 -6.80
CA LEU A 75 -19.84 16.02 -5.87
C LEU A 75 -18.42 16.30 -5.38
N ASP A 76 -18.14 17.54 -5.03
CA ASP A 76 -16.93 17.95 -4.31
C ASP A 76 -17.02 17.60 -2.81
N LEU A 77 -16.00 17.98 -2.04
CA LEU A 77 -15.94 17.73 -0.60
C LEU A 77 -17.02 18.49 0.19
N ASP A 78 -17.51 19.61 -0.32
CA ASP A 78 -18.59 20.41 0.27
C ASP A 78 -19.98 19.85 -0.08
N GLY A 79 -20.05 18.80 -0.90
CA GLY A 79 -21.31 18.21 -1.38
C GLY A 79 -21.96 18.99 -2.51
N LYS A 80 -21.26 19.87 -3.20
CA LYS A 80 -21.72 20.59 -4.39
C LYS A 80 -21.31 19.85 -5.66
N PRO A 81 -22.01 20.05 -6.80
CA PRO A 81 -21.56 19.48 -8.07
C PRO A 81 -20.11 19.85 -8.37
N ALA A 82 -19.31 18.84 -8.69
CA ALA A 82 -17.87 18.99 -8.93
C ALA A 82 -17.53 19.77 -10.24
N GLY A 83 -18.53 20.05 -11.08
CA GLY A 83 -18.40 20.83 -12.31
C GLY A 83 -19.74 21.37 -12.80
N GLU A 84 -19.69 22.19 -13.84
CA GLU A 84 -20.88 22.79 -14.42
C GLU A 84 -21.73 21.76 -15.19
N GLY A 85 -23.05 21.87 -15.01
CA GLY A 85 -24.03 21.04 -15.72
C GLY A 85 -23.83 19.55 -15.47
N ALA A 86 -23.82 18.76 -16.55
CA ALA A 86 -23.68 17.30 -16.54
C ALA A 86 -22.23 16.84 -16.83
N LYS A 87 -21.23 17.71 -16.75
CA LYS A 87 -19.84 17.41 -17.13
C LYS A 87 -19.30 16.15 -16.42
N TYR A 88 -19.61 15.98 -15.15
CA TYR A 88 -19.14 14.85 -14.33
C TYR A 88 -20.30 13.94 -13.93
N ASP A 89 -21.21 13.71 -14.85
CA ASP A 89 -22.26 12.71 -14.71
C ASP A 89 -21.76 11.34 -15.20
N LEU A 90 -21.94 10.31 -14.37
CA LEU A 90 -21.72 8.91 -14.73
C LEU A 90 -23.05 8.30 -15.14
N ALA A 91 -23.18 7.92 -16.40
CA ALA A 91 -24.37 7.28 -16.93
C ALA A 91 -24.20 5.74 -16.96
N SER A 92 -25.29 5.01 -16.69
CA SER A 92 -25.36 3.55 -16.74
C SER A 92 -26.29 3.07 -17.84
N ASP A 93 -25.89 2.03 -18.56
CA ASP A 93 -26.74 1.27 -19.48
C ASP A 93 -27.61 0.21 -18.74
N GLY A 94 -27.44 0.10 -17.42
CA GLY A 94 -28.14 -0.85 -16.57
C GLY A 94 -27.51 -2.25 -16.54
N ARG A 95 -26.32 -2.42 -17.13
CA ARG A 95 -25.55 -3.68 -17.08
C ARG A 95 -24.32 -3.51 -16.23
N LEU A 96 -24.02 -4.54 -15.45
CA LEU A 96 -22.74 -4.62 -14.74
C LEU A 96 -21.68 -5.12 -15.73
N GLN A 97 -20.63 -4.31 -15.91
CA GLN A 97 -19.51 -4.63 -16.81
C GLN A 97 -18.21 -4.53 -16.02
N PRO A 98 -17.81 -5.61 -15.30
CA PRO A 98 -16.64 -5.54 -14.41
C PRO A 98 -15.42 -4.99 -15.13
N THR A 99 -14.88 -3.87 -14.62
CA THR A 99 -13.68 -3.23 -15.13
C THR A 99 -12.42 -3.84 -14.52
N ASP A 100 -11.35 -3.91 -15.30
CA ASP A 100 -10.03 -4.25 -14.76
C ASP A 100 -9.50 -3.09 -13.93
N LEU A 101 -8.84 -3.42 -12.81
CA LEU A 101 -8.21 -2.45 -11.92
C LEU A 101 -6.71 -2.71 -11.85
N SER A 102 -5.92 -1.63 -11.73
CA SER A 102 -4.48 -1.69 -11.49
C SER A 102 -4.12 -0.73 -10.36
N ARG A 103 -3.74 -1.30 -9.19
CA ARG A 103 -3.44 -0.52 -7.99
C ARG A 103 -2.64 -1.32 -6.96
N GLY A 104 -2.21 -0.65 -5.90
CA GLY A 104 -1.77 -1.32 -4.68
C GLY A 104 -2.91 -2.10 -4.05
N LEU A 105 -2.71 -3.38 -3.82
CA LEU A 105 -3.66 -4.29 -3.17
C LEU A 105 -3.11 -4.73 -1.82
N HIS A 106 -4.00 -4.83 -0.83
CA HIS A 106 -3.70 -5.16 0.54
C HIS A 106 -4.73 -6.15 1.06
N GLY A 107 -4.30 -7.32 1.53
CA GLY A 107 -5.23 -8.38 1.90
C GLY A 107 -4.59 -9.65 2.42
N MET A 108 -5.44 -10.59 2.81
CA MET A 108 -5.02 -11.87 3.38
C MET A 108 -4.70 -12.87 2.27
N PHE A 109 -3.42 -13.13 2.07
CA PHE A 109 -2.93 -14.15 1.15
C PHE A 109 -2.89 -15.51 1.82
N ARG A 110 -3.27 -16.53 1.09
CA ARG A 110 -3.26 -17.93 1.52
C ARG A 110 -2.77 -18.82 0.38
N TYR A 111 -1.87 -19.74 0.69
CA TYR A 111 -1.43 -20.77 -0.25
C TYR A 111 -1.56 -22.14 0.40
N LEU A 112 -2.33 -23.02 -0.21
CA LEU A 112 -2.57 -24.39 0.26
C LEU A 112 -2.86 -25.30 -0.93
N ALA A 113 -2.23 -26.46 -0.97
CA ALA A 113 -2.45 -27.50 -1.99
C ALA A 113 -2.38 -26.93 -3.43
N ASP A 114 -1.31 -26.19 -3.72
CA ASP A 114 -1.03 -25.57 -5.02
C ASP A 114 -2.07 -24.52 -5.48
N ALA A 115 -2.97 -24.10 -4.58
CA ALA A 115 -3.93 -23.05 -4.83
C ALA A 115 -3.62 -21.81 -3.99
N ALA A 116 -3.49 -20.66 -4.67
CA ALA A 116 -3.28 -19.36 -4.04
C ALA A 116 -4.59 -18.55 -4.08
N THR A 117 -4.97 -18.00 -2.94
CA THR A 117 -6.12 -17.10 -2.80
C THR A 117 -5.73 -15.82 -2.07
N PHE A 118 -6.43 -14.75 -2.37
CA PHE A 118 -6.23 -13.44 -1.79
C PHE A 118 -7.59 -12.83 -1.44
N GLU A 119 -7.80 -12.52 -0.16
CA GLU A 119 -8.97 -11.79 0.31
C GLU A 119 -8.60 -10.32 0.46
N GLU A 120 -9.17 -9.48 -0.41
CA GLU A 120 -8.89 -8.05 -0.46
C GLU A 120 -9.59 -7.33 0.71
N CYS A 121 -8.84 -6.54 1.49
CA CYS A 121 -9.30 -6.00 2.77
C CYS A 121 -10.45 -5.00 2.67
N MET A 122 -10.45 -4.11 1.66
CA MET A 122 -11.45 -3.03 1.55
C MET A 122 -12.83 -3.58 1.19
N THR A 123 -12.87 -4.62 0.38
CA THR A 123 -14.11 -5.25 -0.09
C THR A 123 -14.49 -6.49 0.70
N GLY A 124 -13.51 -7.21 1.26
CA GLY A 124 -13.66 -8.54 1.86
C GLY A 124 -13.90 -9.63 0.81
N ARG A 125 -13.64 -9.35 -0.46
CA ARG A 125 -13.80 -10.33 -1.55
C ARG A 125 -12.55 -11.17 -1.70
N SER A 126 -12.76 -12.48 -1.91
CA SER A 126 -11.68 -13.42 -2.19
C SER A 126 -11.54 -13.66 -3.69
N TYR A 127 -10.30 -13.73 -4.14
CA TYR A 127 -9.91 -13.94 -5.52
C TYR A 127 -8.85 -15.04 -5.63
N PRO A 128 -8.86 -15.87 -6.68
CA PRO A 128 -7.69 -16.67 -7.03
C PRO A 128 -6.54 -15.73 -7.42
N VAL A 129 -5.31 -16.17 -7.18
CA VAL A 129 -4.10 -15.46 -7.59
C VAL A 129 -3.49 -16.18 -8.79
N ALA A 130 -3.24 -15.43 -9.87
CA ALA A 130 -2.61 -16.00 -11.08
C ALA A 130 -1.12 -16.24 -10.84
N MET A 131 -0.60 -17.34 -11.41
CA MET A 131 0.83 -17.65 -11.41
C MET A 131 1.59 -16.81 -12.45
N GLU A 132 1.40 -15.48 -12.39
CA GLU A 132 1.97 -14.49 -13.31
C GLU A 132 2.72 -13.41 -12.52
N GLY A 133 3.62 -12.68 -13.18
CA GLY A 133 4.37 -11.57 -12.59
C GLY A 133 5.23 -12.00 -11.41
N ASP A 134 5.12 -11.30 -10.29
CA ASP A 134 5.89 -11.56 -9.06
C ASP A 134 5.25 -12.64 -8.15
N TYR A 135 4.34 -13.46 -8.68
CA TYR A 135 3.70 -14.54 -7.91
C TYR A 135 4.72 -15.42 -7.18
N LEU A 136 5.80 -15.83 -7.87
CA LEU A 136 6.83 -16.68 -7.27
C LEU A 136 7.57 -16.02 -6.11
N ALA A 137 7.72 -14.68 -6.13
CA ALA A 137 8.32 -13.96 -5.02
C ALA A 137 7.38 -13.97 -3.80
N LEU A 138 6.08 -13.74 -4.00
CA LEU A 138 5.07 -13.83 -2.97
C LEU A 138 4.97 -15.25 -2.37
N GLU A 139 4.91 -16.27 -3.20
CA GLU A 139 4.84 -17.67 -2.77
C GLU A 139 6.06 -18.08 -1.94
N ARG A 140 7.28 -17.74 -2.41
CA ARG A 140 8.53 -18.01 -1.68
C ARG A 140 8.56 -17.31 -0.32
N ALA A 141 8.18 -16.03 -0.28
CA ALA A 141 8.11 -15.28 0.97
C ALA A 141 7.11 -15.92 1.94
N TYR A 142 5.93 -16.31 1.45
CA TYR A 142 4.90 -16.96 2.26
C TYR A 142 5.35 -18.34 2.78
N THR A 143 5.97 -19.17 1.94
CA THR A 143 6.43 -20.51 2.33
C THR A 143 7.62 -20.49 3.29
N ALA A 144 8.43 -19.44 3.25
CA ALA A 144 9.54 -19.22 4.16
C ALA A 144 9.11 -18.79 5.58
N LEU A 145 7.85 -18.34 5.77
CA LEU A 145 7.36 -17.97 7.11
C LEU A 145 7.13 -19.22 7.97
N ASP A 146 7.53 -19.11 9.23
CA ASP A 146 7.10 -20.05 10.27
C ASP A 146 5.64 -19.74 10.65
N LYS A 147 4.73 -20.60 10.20
CA LYS A 147 3.28 -20.46 10.37
C LYS A 147 2.77 -21.53 11.35
N ALA A 148 1.83 -21.12 12.21
CA ALA A 148 1.20 -22.04 13.17
C ALA A 148 0.48 -23.21 12.48
N GLU A 149 -0.11 -22.96 11.28
CA GLU A 149 -0.84 -23.97 10.52
C GLU A 149 -0.54 -23.84 9.01
N PRO A 150 -0.48 -24.95 8.25
CA PRO A 150 -0.43 -24.93 6.80
C PRO A 150 -1.63 -24.16 6.21
N GLY A 151 -1.39 -23.27 5.27
CA GLY A 151 -2.47 -22.48 4.66
C GLY A 151 -3.02 -21.35 5.53
N ALA A 152 -2.40 -21.03 6.68
CA ALA A 152 -2.81 -19.88 7.49
C ALA A 152 -2.74 -18.58 6.68
N PRO A 153 -3.77 -17.72 6.75
CA PRO A 153 -3.76 -16.45 6.02
C PRO A 153 -2.69 -15.50 6.59
N VAL A 154 -1.98 -14.82 5.70
CA VAL A 154 -0.97 -13.82 6.04
C VAL A 154 -1.25 -12.56 5.24
N MET A 155 -1.20 -11.40 5.91
CA MET A 155 -1.34 -10.13 5.25
C MET A 155 -0.25 -9.95 4.21
N ALA A 156 -0.65 -9.63 2.97
CA ALA A 156 0.23 -9.36 1.84
C ALA A 156 -0.09 -8.00 1.22
N SER A 157 0.95 -7.30 0.76
CA SER A 157 0.85 -6.07 -0.01
C SER A 157 1.61 -6.23 -1.31
N PHE A 158 1.02 -5.76 -2.41
CA PHE A 158 1.63 -5.76 -3.72
C PHE A 158 0.95 -4.76 -4.66
N ASP A 159 1.64 -4.26 -5.66
CA ASP A 159 1.01 -3.64 -6.82
C ASP A 159 0.45 -4.76 -7.69
N GLY A 160 -0.82 -4.70 -8.01
CA GLY A 160 -1.51 -5.77 -8.68
C GLY A 160 -2.58 -5.31 -9.65
N GLU A 161 -3.03 -6.26 -10.42
CA GLU A 161 -4.20 -6.10 -11.29
C GLU A 161 -5.30 -7.04 -10.79
N LEU A 162 -6.52 -6.53 -10.73
CA LEU A 162 -7.72 -7.33 -10.62
C LEU A 162 -8.34 -7.38 -12.01
N THR A 163 -8.25 -8.54 -12.65
CA THR A 163 -8.66 -8.74 -14.05
C THR A 163 -9.29 -10.12 -14.22
N ARG A 164 -9.77 -10.43 -15.41
CA ARG A 164 -10.40 -11.73 -15.66
C ARG A 164 -9.40 -12.70 -16.28
N ARG A 165 -9.30 -13.90 -15.71
CA ARG A 165 -8.46 -15.01 -16.19
C ARG A 165 -9.28 -16.27 -16.32
N PRO A 166 -8.87 -17.22 -17.17
CA PRO A 166 -9.44 -18.56 -17.16
C PRO A 166 -9.30 -19.18 -15.75
N PRO A 167 -10.33 -19.85 -15.22
CA PRO A 167 -10.20 -20.58 -13.96
C PRO A 167 -9.25 -21.77 -14.14
N MET A 168 -8.71 -22.30 -13.04
CA MET A 168 -7.88 -23.53 -13.07
C MET A 168 -8.68 -24.72 -13.60
N GLU A 169 -9.98 -24.76 -13.32
CA GLU A 169 -10.90 -25.78 -13.82
C GLU A 169 -12.17 -25.13 -14.37
N GLY A 170 -12.73 -25.70 -15.45
CA GLY A 170 -13.96 -25.21 -16.06
C GLY A 170 -13.74 -24.32 -17.29
N LYS A 171 -14.82 -23.65 -17.72
CA LYS A 171 -14.84 -22.75 -18.90
C LYS A 171 -15.15 -21.32 -18.47
N GLY A 172 -14.75 -20.37 -19.31
CA GLY A 172 -15.02 -18.96 -19.09
C GLY A 172 -13.87 -18.24 -18.39
N THR A 173 -14.18 -17.14 -17.69
CA THR A 173 -13.18 -16.33 -16.96
C THR A 173 -13.73 -15.95 -15.60
N VAL A 174 -12.85 -15.85 -14.61
CA VAL A 174 -13.17 -15.42 -13.25
C VAL A 174 -12.34 -14.19 -12.88
N PRO A 175 -12.84 -13.29 -12.00
CA PRO A 175 -12.03 -12.23 -11.43
C PRO A 175 -10.82 -12.84 -10.71
N THR A 176 -9.64 -12.40 -11.04
CA THR A 176 -8.37 -12.98 -10.60
C THR A 176 -7.39 -11.87 -10.29
N VAL A 177 -6.60 -12.03 -9.25
CA VAL A 177 -5.51 -11.11 -8.90
C VAL A 177 -4.24 -11.54 -9.62
N VAL A 178 -3.55 -10.59 -10.25
CA VAL A 178 -2.21 -10.73 -10.82
C VAL A 178 -1.26 -9.86 -10.01
N VAL A 179 -0.23 -10.46 -9.41
CA VAL A 179 0.80 -9.74 -8.65
C VAL A 179 1.81 -9.14 -9.64
N ARG A 180 1.80 -7.82 -9.82
CA ARG A 180 2.74 -7.15 -10.74
C ARG A 180 4.06 -6.82 -10.07
N ARG A 181 4.02 -6.38 -8.83
CA ARG A 181 5.19 -6.11 -7.99
C ARG A 181 4.88 -6.49 -6.54
N PHE A 182 5.56 -7.50 -6.04
CA PHE A 182 5.44 -7.90 -4.64
C PHE A 182 6.13 -6.87 -3.74
N VAL A 183 5.44 -6.41 -2.68
CA VAL A 183 5.97 -5.45 -1.70
C VAL A 183 6.40 -6.16 -0.42
N GLY A 184 5.53 -6.95 0.21
CA GLY A 184 5.88 -7.63 1.45
C GLY A 184 4.76 -8.44 2.07
N LEU A 185 5.12 -9.22 3.09
CA LEU A 185 4.21 -9.92 4.00
C LEU A 185 4.27 -9.28 5.39
N TRP A 186 3.13 -9.24 6.07
CA TRP A 186 2.92 -8.61 7.37
C TRP A 186 2.23 -9.61 8.33
N PRO A 187 2.97 -10.55 8.92
CA PRO A 187 2.38 -11.68 9.66
C PRO A 187 1.54 -11.29 10.87
N SER A 188 1.82 -10.12 11.47
CA SER A 188 1.10 -9.61 12.64
C SER A 188 -0.14 -8.78 12.31
N GLN A 189 -0.42 -8.55 11.01
CA GLN A 189 -1.53 -7.71 10.57
C GLN A 189 -2.76 -8.51 10.16
N THR A 190 -3.93 -7.87 10.33
CA THR A 190 -5.23 -8.33 9.83
C THR A 190 -5.88 -7.23 9.01
N CYS A 191 -6.92 -7.54 8.24
CA CYS A 191 -7.65 -6.54 7.46
C CYS A 191 -8.21 -5.38 8.30
N GLU A 192 -8.61 -5.62 9.54
CA GLU A 192 -9.09 -4.56 10.44
C GLU A 192 -8.02 -3.52 10.72
N ARG A 193 -6.78 -3.97 11.00
CA ARG A 193 -5.63 -3.07 11.20
C ARG A 193 -5.16 -2.41 9.90
N ALA A 194 -5.25 -3.12 8.80
CA ALA A 194 -4.84 -2.63 7.49
C ALA A 194 -5.72 -1.51 6.94
N MET A 195 -6.96 -1.39 7.41
CA MET A 195 -7.87 -0.31 7.00
C MET A 195 -7.56 1.03 7.70
N SER A 196 -6.75 1.02 8.77
CA SER A 196 -6.25 2.22 9.42
C SER A 196 -4.81 2.46 8.99
N HIS A 197 -4.52 3.58 8.31
CA HIS A 197 -3.15 3.93 7.95
C HIS A 197 -2.39 4.42 9.18
N ALA A 198 -1.16 3.91 9.34
CA ALA A 198 -0.23 4.44 10.33
C ALA A 198 0.24 5.84 9.91
N SER A 199 0.52 6.71 10.89
CA SER A 199 1.16 8.00 10.63
C SER A 199 2.64 7.80 10.27
N LEU A 200 3.16 8.52 9.28
CA LEU A 200 4.57 8.45 8.91
C LEU A 200 5.48 8.86 10.08
N SER A 201 5.13 9.93 10.77
CA SER A 201 5.89 10.46 11.90
C SER A 201 5.29 10.05 13.25
N ASN A 202 6.13 10.11 14.30
CA ASN A 202 5.80 9.73 15.67
C ASN A 202 5.34 8.27 15.82
N GLN A 203 5.80 7.42 14.91
CA GLN A 203 5.55 5.99 14.86
C GLN A 203 6.87 5.22 14.99
N TYR A 204 6.84 4.12 15.74
CA TYR A 204 7.95 3.16 15.75
C TYR A 204 7.80 2.22 14.55
N TRP A 205 8.74 2.30 13.62
CA TRP A 205 8.81 1.52 12.41
C TRP A 205 9.83 0.41 12.55
N LYS A 206 9.38 -0.82 12.78
CA LYS A 206 10.23 -2.01 12.74
C LYS A 206 10.65 -2.31 11.30
N ILE A 207 11.94 -2.50 11.04
CA ILE A 207 12.45 -2.82 9.71
C ILE A 207 12.31 -4.32 9.47
N LEU A 208 11.54 -4.69 8.43
CA LEU A 208 11.30 -6.08 8.03
C LEU A 208 12.27 -6.55 6.93
N SER A 209 12.61 -5.65 6.00
CA SER A 209 13.58 -5.96 4.94
C SER A 209 14.38 -4.73 4.53
N LEU A 210 15.62 -4.97 4.06
CA LEU A 210 16.49 -3.98 3.43
C LEU A 210 16.96 -4.53 2.09
N LYS A 211 16.83 -3.74 1.01
CA LYS A 211 17.22 -4.09 -0.37
C LYS A 211 16.67 -5.44 -0.84
N GLY A 212 15.47 -5.81 -0.37
CA GLY A 212 14.81 -7.07 -0.68
C GLY A 212 15.23 -8.26 0.18
N GLU A 213 16.18 -8.10 1.10
CA GLU A 213 16.60 -9.13 2.04
C GLU A 213 15.86 -8.97 3.37
N ALA A 214 15.26 -10.06 3.88
CA ALA A 214 14.57 -10.07 5.15
C ALA A 214 15.55 -9.86 6.32
N VAL A 215 15.15 -9.04 7.28
CA VAL A 215 15.91 -8.79 8.51
C VAL A 215 15.60 -9.88 9.53
N ALA A 216 16.49 -10.86 9.68
CA ALA A 216 16.37 -11.88 10.70
C ALA A 216 16.79 -11.34 12.09
N PRO A 217 16.16 -11.75 13.20
CA PRO A 217 16.62 -11.42 14.54
C PRO A 217 18.08 -11.89 14.76
N VAL A 218 18.86 -11.15 15.52
CA VAL A 218 20.19 -11.56 16.00
C VAL A 218 20.10 -11.64 17.53
N GLU A 219 20.48 -12.78 18.07
CA GLU A 219 20.44 -13.01 19.52
C GLU A 219 21.33 -11.98 20.24
N GLY A 220 20.78 -11.38 21.30
CA GLY A 220 21.46 -10.35 22.09
C GLY A 220 21.53 -8.95 21.44
N SER A 221 20.93 -8.74 20.27
CA SER A 221 20.84 -7.43 19.64
C SER A 221 19.46 -6.79 19.79
N GLY A 222 19.41 -5.45 19.73
CA GLY A 222 18.16 -4.70 19.62
C GLY A 222 17.49 -4.91 18.25
N GLU A 223 16.17 -4.67 18.19
CA GLU A 223 15.39 -4.71 16.97
C GLU A 223 15.79 -3.57 16.02
N MET A 224 15.91 -3.88 14.72
CA MET A 224 16.13 -2.84 13.71
C MET A 224 14.87 -1.98 13.56
N HIS A 225 15.05 -0.67 13.70
CA HIS A 225 13.92 0.25 13.65
C HIS A 225 14.28 1.64 13.10
N LEU A 226 13.25 2.37 12.73
CA LEU A 226 13.27 3.78 12.33
C LEU A 226 12.15 4.51 13.06
N VAL A 227 12.44 5.69 13.63
CA VAL A 227 11.45 6.60 14.20
C VAL A 227 11.63 7.96 13.54
N LEU A 228 10.59 8.48 12.91
CA LEU A 228 10.54 9.83 12.34
C LEU A 228 9.79 10.73 13.31
N ARG A 229 10.40 11.85 13.73
CA ARG A 229 9.76 12.79 14.65
C ARG A 229 9.03 13.88 13.86
N GLY A 230 7.77 14.11 14.16
CA GLY A 230 6.95 15.12 13.48
C GLY A 230 7.45 16.55 13.75
N GLU A 231 7.90 16.83 14.97
CA GLU A 231 8.47 18.11 15.32
C GLU A 231 9.97 18.12 15.05
N GLY A 232 10.45 19.17 14.36
CA GLY A 232 11.88 19.39 14.10
C GLY A 232 12.49 18.53 13.00
N GLY A 233 11.72 17.63 12.34
CA GLY A 233 12.19 16.84 11.19
C GLY A 233 13.39 15.93 11.50
N GLY A 234 13.48 15.42 12.74
CA GLY A 234 14.54 14.53 13.17
C GLY A 234 14.17 13.06 13.02
N TYR A 235 15.14 12.18 12.73
CA TYR A 235 14.95 10.73 12.83
C TYR A 235 15.92 10.08 13.80
N THR A 236 15.51 8.94 14.34
CA THR A 236 16.34 7.98 15.06
C THR A 236 16.21 6.63 14.38
N ALA A 237 17.32 5.97 14.09
CA ALA A 237 17.34 4.63 13.53
C ALA A 237 18.35 3.75 14.27
N SER A 238 18.16 2.43 14.25
CA SER A 238 19.10 1.45 14.82
C SER A 238 19.15 0.20 13.96
N ALA A 239 20.34 -0.35 13.80
CA ALA A 239 20.58 -1.66 13.21
C ALA A 239 20.85 -2.75 14.28
N GLY A 240 20.60 -2.44 15.54
CA GLY A 240 20.79 -3.37 16.67
C GLY A 240 22.01 -3.09 17.56
N CYS A 241 22.95 -2.23 17.12
CA CYS A 241 24.10 -1.79 17.92
C CYS A 241 23.99 -0.32 18.31
N GLU A 242 24.30 0.53 17.36
CA GLU A 242 24.35 1.97 17.58
C GLU A 242 23.02 2.63 17.19
N ARG A 243 22.77 3.74 17.84
CA ARG A 243 21.64 4.60 17.51
C ARG A 243 22.11 5.70 16.57
N LEU A 244 21.49 5.78 15.39
CA LEU A 244 21.75 6.78 14.38
C LEU A 244 20.74 7.92 14.54
N ASN A 245 21.19 9.17 14.56
CA ASN A 245 20.33 10.35 14.65
C ASN A 245 20.64 11.31 13.51
N GLY A 246 19.61 11.77 12.80
CA GLY A 246 19.75 12.70 11.67
C GLY A 246 18.48 13.51 11.43
N GLY A 247 18.51 14.34 10.39
CA GLY A 247 17.35 15.08 9.91
C GLY A 247 16.67 14.38 8.75
N TYR A 248 15.38 14.65 8.55
CA TYR A 248 14.66 14.25 7.34
C TYR A 248 13.72 15.35 6.88
N ARG A 249 13.37 15.32 5.61
CA ARG A 249 12.38 16.24 4.99
C ARG A 249 11.40 15.44 4.15
N VAL A 250 10.14 15.86 4.18
CA VAL A 250 9.03 15.29 3.39
C VAL A 250 8.40 16.37 2.54
N ASP A 251 8.17 16.06 1.27
CA ASP A 251 7.42 16.89 0.32
C ASP A 251 6.50 15.97 -0.50
N GLY A 252 5.23 15.89 -0.10
CA GLY A 252 4.29 14.92 -0.64
C GLY A 252 4.82 13.48 -0.53
N PRO A 253 4.90 12.72 -1.64
CA PRO A 253 5.41 11.35 -1.62
C PRO A 253 6.95 11.27 -1.57
N ARG A 254 7.64 12.40 -1.54
CA ARG A 254 9.12 12.44 -1.48
C ARG A 254 9.60 12.48 -0.06
N ILE A 255 10.70 11.79 0.21
CA ILE A 255 11.41 11.81 1.49
C ILE A 255 12.91 11.90 1.23
N THR A 256 13.62 12.67 2.04
CA THR A 256 15.08 12.75 2.03
C THR A 256 15.60 12.69 3.44
N PHE A 257 16.68 11.96 3.65
CA PHE A 257 17.36 11.84 4.94
C PHE A 257 18.70 12.54 4.88
N ASP A 258 18.97 13.37 5.88
CA ASP A 258 20.31 13.92 6.08
C ASP A 258 21.21 12.83 6.70
N PRO A 259 22.51 12.78 6.36
CA PRO A 259 23.44 11.86 7.00
C PRO A 259 23.41 12.01 8.53
N PRO A 260 23.52 10.90 9.30
CA PRO A 260 23.55 10.97 10.75
C PRO A 260 24.59 11.94 11.27
N ALA A 261 24.25 12.68 12.32
CA ALA A 261 25.14 13.69 12.91
C ALA A 261 26.44 13.07 13.45
N ASP A 262 26.34 11.86 14.01
CA ASP A 262 27.46 11.14 14.62
C ASP A 262 28.49 10.69 13.59
N LEU A 263 28.10 10.40 12.35
CA LEU A 263 29.02 10.09 11.26
C LEU A 263 29.77 11.31 10.73
N ARG A 264 29.27 12.53 10.97
CA ARG A 264 29.96 13.78 10.61
C ARG A 264 31.11 14.10 11.57
N GLN A 265 31.10 13.50 12.77
CA GLN A 265 32.16 13.68 13.80
C GLN A 265 33.21 12.56 13.79
N ALA A 266 33.14 11.61 12.82
CA ALA A 266 33.90 10.38 12.78
C ALA A 266 35.42 10.53 12.50
N ASN A 267 36.04 11.59 12.94
CA ASN A 267 37.50 11.62 13.14
C ASN A 267 37.93 10.96 14.48
N ASN A 268 36.96 10.48 15.30
CA ASN A 268 37.25 9.79 16.56
C ASN A 268 36.08 8.78 16.80
N PRO A 269 36.19 7.50 16.41
CA PRO A 269 35.16 6.53 16.69
C PRO A 269 35.00 6.37 18.21
N PRO A 270 33.77 6.42 18.75
CA PRO A 270 33.55 6.16 20.16
C PRO A 270 34.05 4.75 20.52
N ALA A 271 34.60 4.59 21.72
CA ALA A 271 35.15 3.32 22.18
C ALA A 271 34.16 2.14 22.20
N GLU A 272 32.84 2.43 22.16
CA GLU A 272 31.76 1.46 22.07
C GLU A 272 31.60 0.86 20.66
N ALA A 273 32.04 1.52 19.60
CA ALA A 273 31.99 0.99 18.23
C ALA A 273 32.83 -0.29 18.04
N ALA A 274 33.84 -0.49 18.90
CA ALA A 274 34.71 -1.66 18.87
C ALA A 274 34.03 -2.96 19.36
N SER A 275 32.86 -2.88 20.00
CA SER A 275 32.15 -4.03 20.58
C SER A 275 30.99 -4.55 19.70
N CYS A 276 30.66 -3.88 18.59
CA CYS A 276 29.56 -4.28 17.73
C CYS A 276 29.95 -5.49 16.84
N PRO A 277 29.20 -6.61 16.88
CA PRO A 277 29.45 -7.76 16.01
C PRO A 277 29.47 -7.38 14.52
N ALA A 278 30.33 -8.01 13.74
CA ALA A 278 30.51 -7.72 12.31
C ALA A 278 29.19 -7.79 11.50
N ALA A 279 28.33 -8.74 11.84
CA ALA A 279 27.01 -8.89 11.21
C ALA A 279 26.11 -7.65 11.44
N LEU A 280 26.17 -7.04 12.63
CA LEU A 280 25.40 -5.82 12.92
C LEU A 280 26.02 -4.58 12.30
N GLN A 281 27.34 -4.54 12.17
CA GLN A 281 28.04 -3.46 11.42
C GLN A 281 27.65 -3.47 9.94
N GLU A 282 27.53 -4.66 9.32
CA GLU A 282 27.06 -4.80 7.93
C GLU A 282 25.61 -4.31 7.77
N ARG A 283 24.74 -4.69 8.71
CA ARG A 283 23.36 -4.20 8.74
C ARG A 283 23.26 -2.69 8.88
N GLN A 284 24.09 -2.10 9.74
CA GLN A 284 24.15 -0.65 9.91
C GLN A 284 24.59 0.04 8.63
N ARG A 285 25.58 -0.51 7.91
CA ARG A 285 26.02 -0.01 6.61
C ARG A 285 24.87 -0.08 5.59
N SER A 286 24.19 -1.22 5.50
CA SER A 286 23.04 -1.39 4.61
C SER A 286 21.89 -0.41 4.93
N LEU A 287 21.63 -0.18 6.21
CA LEU A 287 20.62 0.81 6.64
C LEU A 287 21.01 2.23 6.23
N LEU A 288 22.27 2.63 6.42
CA LEU A 288 22.77 3.95 6.01
C LEU A 288 22.67 4.15 4.49
N GLU A 289 23.02 3.14 3.69
CA GLU A 289 22.88 3.18 2.24
C GLU A 289 21.41 3.30 1.81
N VAL A 290 20.51 2.58 2.48
CA VAL A 290 19.06 2.68 2.24
C VAL A 290 18.55 4.08 2.56
N LEU A 291 18.87 4.64 3.73
CA LEU A 291 18.45 6.00 4.10
C LEU A 291 18.99 7.05 3.11
N ALA A 292 20.25 6.92 2.68
CA ALA A 292 20.85 7.83 1.70
C ALA A 292 20.22 7.74 0.30
N ALA A 293 19.75 6.55 -0.11
CA ALA A 293 19.16 6.31 -1.42
C ALA A 293 17.64 6.52 -1.45
N ALA A 294 16.96 6.52 -0.30
CA ALA A 294 15.55 6.70 -0.20
C ALA A 294 15.13 8.10 -0.68
N SER A 295 14.17 8.14 -1.59
CA SER A 295 13.65 9.39 -2.16
C SER A 295 12.13 9.43 -2.23
N ARG A 296 11.46 8.31 -1.99
CA ARG A 296 10.00 8.22 -1.95
C ARG A 296 9.57 7.33 -0.78
N TRP A 297 8.36 7.60 -0.30
CA TRP A 297 7.70 6.78 0.71
C TRP A 297 6.26 6.51 0.34
N SER A 298 5.73 5.41 0.83
CA SER A 298 4.30 5.10 0.77
C SER A 298 3.89 4.30 2.01
N ILE A 299 2.67 4.53 2.49
CA ILE A 299 2.08 3.76 3.59
C ILE A 299 0.82 3.08 3.08
N GLN A 300 0.74 1.78 3.34
CA GLN A 300 -0.46 0.97 3.11
C GLN A 300 -0.79 0.24 4.42
N GLY A 301 -1.92 0.62 5.04
CA GLY A 301 -2.27 0.12 6.37
C GLY A 301 -1.19 0.45 7.41
N GLN A 302 -0.56 -0.56 7.97
CA GLN A 302 0.51 -0.43 8.96
C GLN A 302 1.91 -0.63 8.35
N GLY A 303 2.01 -0.75 7.03
CA GLY A 303 3.27 -0.95 6.31
C GLY A 303 3.79 0.34 5.69
N LEU A 304 5.08 0.65 5.91
CA LEU A 304 5.82 1.71 5.25
C LEU A 304 6.82 1.11 4.25
N GLU A 305 6.77 1.55 3.01
CA GLU A 305 7.81 1.30 2.01
C GLU A 305 8.64 2.56 1.77
N LEU A 306 9.96 2.43 1.83
CA LEU A 306 10.90 3.41 1.33
C LEU A 306 11.44 2.93 -0.01
N SER A 307 11.43 3.80 -1.03
CA SER A 307 11.88 3.46 -2.38
C SER A 307 12.82 4.53 -2.96
N SER A 308 13.59 4.12 -3.98
CA SER A 308 14.48 5.01 -4.72
C SER A 308 13.71 5.95 -5.65
N ALA A 309 14.40 6.89 -6.28
CA ALA A 309 13.83 7.79 -7.30
C ALA A 309 13.23 7.03 -8.49
N SER A 310 13.77 5.85 -8.82
CA SER A 310 13.25 4.98 -9.88
C SER A 310 12.06 4.10 -9.43
N GLY A 311 11.64 4.18 -8.16
CA GLY A 311 10.57 3.37 -7.60
C GLY A 311 11.00 1.96 -7.15
N GLN A 312 12.30 1.66 -7.13
CA GLN A 312 12.79 0.40 -6.62
C GLN A 312 12.65 0.37 -5.09
N PRO A 313 12.01 -0.66 -4.49
CA PRO A 313 11.92 -0.83 -3.05
C PRO A 313 13.30 -0.93 -2.42
N LEU A 314 13.53 -0.17 -1.35
CA LEU A 314 14.78 -0.15 -0.59
C LEU A 314 14.60 -0.71 0.83
N ALA A 315 13.48 -0.41 1.47
CA ALA A 315 13.14 -0.94 2.78
C ALA A 315 11.62 -1.11 2.93
N VAL A 316 11.25 -2.13 3.67
CA VAL A 316 9.87 -2.41 4.08
C VAL A 316 9.84 -2.43 5.60
N LEU A 317 8.93 -1.65 6.20
CA LEU A 317 8.83 -1.45 7.63
C LEU A 317 7.37 -1.63 8.09
N GLU A 318 7.20 -2.02 9.34
CA GLU A 318 5.90 -2.21 9.99
C GLU A 318 5.76 -1.30 11.20
N ALA A 319 4.59 -0.67 11.33
CA ALA A 319 4.25 0.13 12.50
C ALA A 319 4.06 -0.76 13.74
N VAL A 320 4.78 -0.45 14.82
CA VAL A 320 4.63 -1.11 16.12
C VAL A 320 4.11 -0.11 17.13
N TYR A 321 3.01 -0.44 17.78
CA TYR A 321 2.44 0.38 18.85
C TYR A 321 2.98 -0.15 20.18
N LEU A 322 3.80 0.67 20.84
CA LEU A 322 4.25 0.39 22.20
C LEU A 322 3.08 0.67 23.13
N HIS A 323 2.57 -0.37 23.76
CA HIS A 323 1.51 -0.29 24.80
C HIS A 323 2.10 -0.02 26.16
#